data_9186145dff248d70d33c49b033aacb24
#
_entry.id   9186145dff248d70d33c49b033aacb24
#
_cell.length_a   1.000
_cell.length_b   1.000
_cell.length_c   1.000
_cell.angle_alpha   90.00
_cell.angle_beta   90.00
_cell.angle_gamma   90.00
#
_symmetry.space_group_name_H-M   'P 1'
#
loop_
_entity.id
_entity.type
_entity.pdbx_description
1 polymer ?
#
loop_
_entity_poly.entity_id
_entity_poly.type
_entity_poly.pdbx_seq_one_letter_code
_entity_poly.pdbx_strand_id
1 'polypeptide(L)'
;MEAPTVILDTCALVLTSMEDAPLAAARFTFAAARHAVVDLAQVLNTSPTTGVNRLSSAEFAQVRGRLAAAGIRVQESTASEQKLEELRATYELFVSALAERIQVSLPPWIPPADVLDDWQTSAWDDQFPSIHQTLNKVMHPQ
;
A
#
# COMPACT_ATOMS: atom_id res chain seq x y z
N MET A 1 10.50 3.15 -3.34
CA MET A 1 9.09 3.25 -3.82
C MET A 1 8.13 2.30 -3.09
N GLU A 2 8.61 1.34 -2.33
CA GLU A 2 7.75 0.39 -1.61
C GLU A 2 6.76 1.07 -0.66
N ALA A 3 7.24 1.81 0.34
CA ALA A 3 6.39 2.40 1.37
C ALA A 3 5.24 3.28 0.83
N PRO A 4 5.46 4.27 -0.06
CA PRO A 4 4.36 5.05 -0.61
C PRO A 4 3.34 4.21 -1.40
N THR A 5 3.80 3.20 -2.12
CA THR A 5 2.93 2.31 -2.90
C THR A 5 2.06 1.45 -1.99
N VAL A 6 2.65 0.82 -0.96
CA VAL A 6 1.91 0.02 0.02
C VAL A 6 0.87 0.87 0.76
N ILE A 7 1.22 2.10 1.14
CA ILE A 7 0.27 3.03 1.78
C ILE A 7 -0.90 3.34 0.85
N LEU A 8 -0.65 3.63 -0.43
CA LEU A 8 -1.69 3.93 -1.41
C LEU A 8 -2.59 2.71 -1.67
N ASP A 9 -2.00 1.54 -1.87
CA ASP A 9 -2.70 0.27 -2.09
C ASP A 9 -3.59 -0.07 -0.89
N THR A 10 -3.05 0.02 0.33
CA THR A 10 -3.80 -0.23 1.58
C THR A 10 -4.95 0.75 1.75
N CYS A 11 -4.70 2.06 1.58
CA CYS A 11 -5.74 3.07 1.71
C CYS A 11 -6.83 2.90 0.64
N ALA A 12 -6.46 2.58 -0.60
CA ALA A 12 -7.42 2.32 -1.67
C ALA A 12 -8.33 1.14 -1.33
N LEU A 13 -7.76 0.04 -0.82
CA LEU A 13 -8.51 -1.12 -0.38
C LEU A 13 -9.46 -0.80 0.78
N VAL A 14 -8.97 -0.08 1.80
CA VAL A 14 -9.77 0.37 2.95
C VAL A 14 -10.95 1.21 2.48
N LEU A 15 -10.72 2.19 1.60
CA LEU A 15 -11.72 3.15 1.13
C LEU A 15 -12.82 2.52 0.27
N THR A 16 -12.53 1.41 -0.39
CA THR A 16 -13.44 0.82 -1.39
C THR A 16 -14.06 -0.48 -0.94
N SER A 17 -13.44 -1.20 -0.01
CA SER A 17 -13.78 -2.59 0.25
C SER A 17 -14.00 -2.94 1.72
N MET A 18 -13.61 -2.10 2.68
CA MET A 18 -13.78 -2.42 4.11
C MET A 18 -15.00 -1.73 4.72
N GLU A 19 -15.83 -2.50 5.46
CA GLU A 19 -17.09 -2.01 6.03
C GLU A 19 -16.91 -1.14 7.27
N ASP A 20 -16.01 -1.53 8.19
CA ASP A 20 -15.86 -0.91 9.51
C ASP A 20 -14.54 -0.12 9.67
N ALA A 21 -14.03 0.40 8.57
CA ALA A 21 -12.72 1.06 8.58
C ALA A 21 -12.79 2.55 8.94
N PRO A 22 -11.71 3.12 9.48
CA PRO A 22 -11.61 4.56 9.77
C PRO A 22 -11.43 5.38 8.48
N LEU A 23 -12.51 5.52 7.69
CA LEU A 23 -12.48 6.10 6.35
C LEU A 23 -11.89 7.51 6.31
N ALA A 24 -12.09 8.33 7.36
CA ALA A 24 -11.53 9.69 7.40
C ALA A 24 -9.99 9.67 7.42
N ALA A 25 -9.40 8.81 8.25
CA ALA A 25 -7.94 8.65 8.32
C ALA A 25 -7.40 8.09 7.00
N ALA A 26 -8.05 7.06 6.44
CA ALA A 26 -7.65 6.47 5.17
C ALA A 26 -7.70 7.49 4.02
N ARG A 27 -8.74 8.33 3.95
CA ARG A 27 -8.84 9.41 2.94
C ARG A 27 -7.72 10.42 3.06
N PHE A 28 -7.44 10.88 4.27
CA PHE A 28 -6.37 11.85 4.51
C PHE A 28 -5.01 11.26 4.14
N THR A 29 -4.71 10.03 4.58
CA THR A 29 -3.45 9.35 4.30
C THR A 29 -3.29 9.09 2.80
N PHE A 30 -4.35 8.62 2.13
CA PHE A 30 -4.36 8.45 0.68
C PHE A 30 -4.04 9.74 -0.06
N ALA A 31 -4.73 10.84 0.30
CA ALA A 31 -4.53 12.13 -0.36
C ALA A 31 -3.08 12.64 -0.17
N ALA A 32 -2.55 12.56 1.05
CA ALA A 32 -1.18 12.97 1.35
C ALA A 32 -0.14 12.12 0.59
N ALA A 33 -0.29 10.79 0.60
CA ALA A 33 0.61 9.89 -0.10
C ALA A 33 0.56 10.09 -1.63
N ARG A 34 -0.66 10.27 -2.18
CA ARG A 34 -0.82 10.55 -3.61
C ARG A 34 -0.18 11.88 -4.01
N HIS A 35 -0.36 12.95 -3.24
CA HIS A 35 0.29 14.23 -3.50
C HIS A 35 1.81 14.06 -3.49
N ALA A 36 2.37 13.40 -2.49
CA ALA A 36 3.82 13.17 -2.42
C ALA A 36 4.36 12.41 -3.64
N VAL A 37 3.64 11.41 -4.12
CA VAL A 37 4.02 10.64 -5.32
C VAL A 37 3.96 11.51 -6.58
N VAL A 38 2.89 12.31 -6.75
CA VAL A 38 2.74 13.21 -7.90
C VAL A 38 3.82 14.29 -7.89
N ASP A 39 4.06 14.91 -6.74
CA ASP A 39 5.09 15.95 -6.59
C ASP A 39 6.50 15.39 -6.88
N LEU A 40 6.79 14.17 -6.38
CA LEU A 40 8.05 13.49 -6.68
C LEU A 40 8.19 13.19 -8.18
N ALA A 41 7.12 12.77 -8.85
CA ALA A 41 7.12 12.57 -10.30
C ALA A 41 7.44 13.86 -11.06
N GLN A 42 6.90 14.99 -10.62
CA GLN A 42 7.20 16.31 -11.18
C GLN A 42 8.65 16.71 -10.93
N VAL A 43 9.15 16.56 -9.71
CA VAL A 43 10.55 16.88 -9.35
C VAL A 43 11.54 16.06 -10.19
N LEU A 44 11.25 14.77 -10.41
CA LEU A 44 12.08 13.89 -11.23
C LEU A 44 11.80 14.00 -12.73
N ASN A 45 10.91 14.90 -13.13
CA ASN A 45 10.50 15.12 -14.52
C ASN A 45 10.09 13.80 -15.20
N THR A 46 9.27 12.99 -14.52
CA THR A 46 8.71 11.76 -15.06
C THR A 46 7.28 11.98 -15.54
N SER A 47 6.95 11.43 -16.69
CA SER A 47 5.58 11.41 -17.20
C SER A 47 4.86 10.15 -16.75
N PRO A 48 3.56 10.23 -16.43
CA PRO A 48 2.77 9.05 -16.10
C PRO A 48 2.87 8.00 -17.21
N THR A 49 3.13 6.75 -16.85
CA THR A 49 3.22 5.65 -17.80
C THR A 49 2.27 4.53 -17.40
N THR A 50 1.72 3.84 -18.42
CA THR A 50 0.91 2.65 -18.20
C THR A 50 1.83 1.52 -17.74
N GLY A 51 1.75 1.17 -16.47
CA GLY A 51 2.47 0.04 -15.90
C GLY A 51 1.75 -1.30 -16.11
N VAL A 52 2.36 -2.36 -15.62
CA VAL A 52 1.73 -3.68 -15.54
C VAL A 52 0.59 -3.61 -14.52
N ASN A 53 -0.56 -4.24 -14.84
CA ASN A 53 -1.62 -4.41 -13.86
C ASN A 53 -1.11 -5.28 -12.70
N ARG A 54 -0.93 -4.68 -11.51
CA ARG A 54 -0.40 -5.34 -10.32
C ARG A 54 -1.45 -6.12 -9.51
N LEU A 55 -2.73 -6.01 -9.87
CA LEU A 55 -3.83 -6.67 -9.19
C LEU A 55 -4.85 -7.16 -10.22
N SER A 56 -4.71 -8.41 -10.61
CA SER A 56 -5.73 -9.11 -11.40
C SER A 56 -6.95 -9.44 -10.54
N SER A 57 -8.08 -9.75 -11.17
CA SER A 57 -9.29 -10.19 -10.44
C SER A 57 -9.05 -11.46 -9.60
N ALA A 58 -8.19 -12.37 -10.07
CA ALA A 58 -7.83 -13.57 -9.32
C ALA A 58 -6.99 -13.24 -8.07
N GLU A 59 -6.01 -12.33 -8.19
CA GLU A 59 -5.22 -11.85 -7.05
C GLU A 59 -6.10 -11.07 -6.06
N PHE A 60 -7.02 -10.25 -6.55
CA PHE A 60 -7.97 -9.56 -5.68
C PHE A 60 -8.86 -10.53 -4.89
N ALA A 61 -9.31 -11.62 -5.51
CA ALA A 61 -10.03 -12.68 -4.79
C ALA A 61 -9.17 -13.32 -3.68
N GLN A 62 -7.87 -13.52 -3.93
CA GLN A 62 -6.95 -14.03 -2.91
C GLN A 62 -6.73 -13.03 -1.77
N VAL A 63 -6.59 -11.73 -2.08
CA VAL A 63 -6.50 -10.67 -1.05
C VAL A 63 -7.73 -10.70 -0.15
N ARG A 64 -8.93 -10.75 -0.74
CA ARG A 64 -10.18 -10.86 0.03
C ARG A 64 -10.21 -12.10 0.92
N GLY A 65 -9.82 -13.25 0.38
CA GLY A 65 -9.75 -14.48 1.16
C GLY A 65 -8.81 -14.40 2.36
N ARG A 66 -7.62 -13.78 2.20
CA ARG A 66 -6.68 -13.55 3.30
C ARG A 66 -7.24 -12.60 4.36
N LEU A 67 -7.90 -11.51 3.94
CA LEU A 67 -8.53 -10.56 4.86
C LEU A 67 -9.68 -11.22 5.64
N ALA A 68 -10.53 -11.98 4.98
CA ALA A 68 -11.61 -12.73 5.61
C ALA A 68 -11.07 -13.75 6.62
N ALA A 69 -9.99 -14.47 6.29
CA ALA A 69 -9.32 -15.39 7.22
C ALA A 69 -8.74 -14.68 8.45
N ALA A 70 -8.35 -13.41 8.30
CA ALA A 70 -7.91 -12.55 9.41
C ALA A 70 -9.08 -11.89 10.19
N GLY A 71 -10.33 -12.22 9.87
CA GLY A 71 -11.53 -11.66 10.53
C GLY A 71 -11.91 -10.26 10.06
N ILE A 72 -11.34 -9.78 8.95
CA ILE A 72 -11.65 -8.47 8.38
C ILE A 72 -12.80 -8.62 7.38
N ARG A 73 -13.88 -7.86 7.59
CA ARG A 73 -15.03 -7.85 6.68
C ARG A 73 -14.74 -7.02 5.44
N VAL A 74 -14.86 -7.65 4.29
CA VAL A 74 -14.63 -7.04 2.98
C VAL A 74 -15.89 -7.13 2.16
N GLN A 75 -16.30 -6.02 1.54
CA GLN A 75 -17.45 -5.99 0.62
C GLN A 75 -17.17 -6.80 -0.63
N GLU A 76 -18.05 -7.75 -0.91
CA GLU A 76 -18.03 -8.56 -2.13
C GLU A 76 -19.01 -8.00 -3.16
N SER A 77 -18.65 -6.91 -3.81
CA SER A 77 -19.49 -6.34 -4.86
C SER A 77 -18.65 -5.89 -6.06
N THR A 78 -19.20 -6.06 -7.25
CA THR A 78 -18.60 -5.53 -8.49
C THR A 78 -18.39 -4.01 -8.40
N ALA A 79 -19.25 -3.31 -7.68
CA ALA A 79 -19.12 -1.87 -7.47
C ALA A 79 -17.87 -1.52 -6.63
N SER A 80 -17.52 -2.33 -5.63
CA SER A 80 -16.30 -2.11 -4.84
C SER A 80 -15.04 -2.40 -5.67
N GLU A 81 -15.07 -3.41 -6.51
CA GLU A 81 -13.98 -3.73 -7.44
C GLU A 81 -13.73 -2.59 -8.44
N GLN A 82 -14.79 -2.07 -9.04
CA GLN A 82 -14.69 -0.94 -9.97
C GLN A 82 -14.14 0.32 -9.29
N LYS A 83 -14.63 0.63 -8.08
CA LYS A 83 -14.12 1.78 -7.31
C LYS A 83 -12.65 1.61 -6.96
N LEU A 84 -12.20 0.39 -6.62
CA LEU A 84 -10.79 0.11 -6.36
C LEU A 84 -9.96 0.34 -7.61
N GLU A 85 -10.41 -0.15 -8.77
CA GLU A 85 -9.72 0.05 -10.05
C GLU A 85 -9.63 1.54 -10.41
N GLU A 86 -10.74 2.29 -10.30
CA GLU A 86 -10.76 3.74 -10.51
C GLU A 86 -9.79 4.47 -9.59
N LEU A 87 -9.75 4.10 -8.31
CA LEU A 87 -8.87 4.74 -7.34
C LEU A 87 -7.39 4.42 -7.61
N ARG A 88 -7.08 3.17 -7.96
CA ARG A 88 -5.74 2.73 -8.38
C ARG A 88 -5.26 3.50 -9.61
N ALA A 89 -6.12 3.68 -10.60
CA ALA A 89 -5.78 4.44 -11.81
C ALA A 89 -5.29 5.87 -11.50
N THR A 90 -5.66 6.45 -10.36
CA THR A 90 -5.25 7.81 -9.98
C THR A 90 -3.79 7.92 -9.53
N TYR A 91 -3.14 6.83 -9.15
CA TYR A 91 -1.76 6.83 -8.65
C TYR A 91 -0.83 5.82 -9.31
N GLU A 92 -1.33 4.70 -9.83
CA GLU A 92 -0.48 3.64 -10.40
C GLU A 92 0.38 4.12 -11.56
N LEU A 93 -0.12 5.03 -12.38
CA LEU A 93 0.64 5.64 -13.47
C LEU A 93 1.89 6.38 -12.98
N PHE A 94 1.78 7.05 -11.83
CA PHE A 94 2.88 7.81 -11.23
C PHE A 94 3.87 6.90 -10.51
N VAL A 95 3.39 5.95 -9.71
CA VAL A 95 4.30 5.01 -9.01
C VAL A 95 5.05 4.13 -10.00
N SER A 96 4.41 3.72 -11.11
CA SER A 96 5.06 2.97 -12.19
C SER A 96 6.16 3.78 -12.87
N ALA A 97 5.87 5.03 -13.25
CA ALA A 97 6.85 5.92 -13.86
C ALA A 97 8.03 6.21 -12.92
N LEU A 98 7.76 6.41 -11.65
CA LEU A 98 8.80 6.62 -10.64
C LEU A 98 9.67 5.37 -10.43
N ALA A 99 9.04 4.19 -10.30
CA ALA A 99 9.76 2.94 -10.14
C ALA A 99 10.70 2.66 -11.32
N GLU A 100 10.21 2.88 -12.54
CA GLU A 100 11.01 2.79 -13.78
C GLU A 100 12.16 3.81 -13.76
N ARG A 101 11.89 5.05 -13.38
CA ARG A 101 12.88 6.14 -13.34
C ARG A 101 14.04 5.88 -12.40
N ILE A 102 13.76 5.27 -11.24
CA ILE A 102 14.78 4.94 -10.21
C ILE A 102 15.20 3.47 -10.25
N GLN A 103 14.72 2.70 -11.24
CA GLN A 103 15.08 1.30 -11.49
C GLN A 103 14.81 0.36 -10.30
N VAL A 104 13.63 0.49 -9.68
CA VAL A 104 13.16 -0.41 -8.62
C VAL A 104 11.86 -1.09 -9.03
N SER A 105 11.61 -2.27 -8.46
CA SER A 105 10.33 -2.96 -8.62
C SER A 105 9.27 -2.36 -7.70
N LEU A 106 8.01 -2.40 -8.13
CA LEU A 106 6.88 -2.11 -7.25
C LEU A 106 6.54 -3.34 -6.42
N PRO A 107 6.09 -3.16 -5.16
CA PRO A 107 5.69 -4.26 -4.32
C PRO A 107 4.46 -4.98 -4.91
N PRO A 108 4.39 -6.31 -4.83
CA PRO A 108 3.19 -7.06 -5.19
C PRO A 108 2.09 -6.84 -4.13
N TRP A 109 0.83 -6.98 -4.54
CA TRP A 109 -0.32 -6.94 -3.62
C TRP A 109 -0.32 -8.10 -2.62
N ILE A 110 0.23 -9.23 -3.03
CA ILE A 110 0.36 -10.41 -2.20
C ILE A 110 1.86 -10.70 -2.09
N PRO A 111 2.50 -10.40 -0.95
CA PRO A 111 3.89 -10.72 -0.78
C PRO A 111 4.11 -12.25 -0.81
N PRO A 112 5.24 -12.73 -1.33
CA PRO A 112 5.65 -14.12 -1.21
C PRO A 112 5.67 -14.56 0.26
N ALA A 113 5.39 -15.85 0.50
CA ALA A 113 5.27 -16.38 1.87
C ALA A 113 6.59 -16.39 2.65
N ASP A 114 7.71 -16.27 1.97
CA ASP A 114 9.08 -16.31 2.49
C ASP A 114 9.73 -14.92 2.65
N VAL A 115 9.00 -13.85 2.39
CA VAL A 115 9.50 -12.51 2.68
C VAL A 115 9.55 -12.33 4.19
N LEU A 116 10.77 -12.20 4.70
CA LEU A 116 10.99 -11.80 6.08
C LEU A 116 10.41 -10.40 6.30
N ASP A 117 9.75 -10.25 7.44
CA ASP A 117 9.20 -8.97 7.87
C ASP A 117 10.38 -8.05 8.29
N ASP A 118 10.89 -7.27 7.34
CA ASP A 118 12.07 -6.44 7.51
C ASP A 118 11.79 -5.08 8.16
N TRP A 119 10.51 -4.79 8.50
CA TRP A 119 10.17 -3.59 9.25
C TRP A 119 10.80 -3.56 10.65
N GLN A 120 11.20 -4.75 11.16
CA GLN A 120 11.87 -4.92 12.43
C GLN A 120 13.39 -4.68 12.37
N THR A 121 13.94 -4.61 11.16
CA THR A 121 15.38 -4.41 10.96
C THR A 121 15.62 -3.19 10.09
N SER A 122 16.10 -2.11 10.70
CA SER A 122 16.55 -0.95 9.96
C SER A 122 18.00 -0.64 10.32
N ALA A 123 18.71 0.01 9.40
CA ALA A 123 20.07 0.49 9.66
C ALA A 123 20.18 1.45 10.87
N TRP A 124 19.03 1.90 11.37
CA TRP A 124 18.92 2.81 12.52
C TRP A 124 18.67 2.08 13.83
N ASP A 125 18.30 0.80 13.82
CA ASP A 125 17.97 0.03 15.04
C ASP A 125 19.17 -0.09 15.96
N ASP A 126 20.37 -0.27 15.40
CA ASP A 126 21.62 -0.32 16.15
C ASP A 126 22.03 1.04 16.76
N GLN A 127 21.56 2.14 16.15
CA GLN A 127 21.87 3.51 16.59
C GLN A 127 20.87 4.05 17.61
N PHE A 128 19.63 3.53 17.60
CA PHE A 128 18.53 4.00 18.47
C PHE A 128 17.79 2.82 19.14
N PRO A 129 18.45 2.04 20.00
CA PRO A 129 17.81 0.89 20.65
C PRO A 129 16.58 1.24 21.49
N SER A 130 16.48 2.47 21.99
CA SER A 130 15.34 2.96 22.76
C SER A 130 14.06 3.11 21.95
N ILE A 131 14.16 3.38 20.66
CA ILE A 131 13.01 3.49 19.74
C ILE A 131 12.42 2.10 19.52
N HIS A 132 13.26 1.11 19.31
CA HIS A 132 12.87 -0.30 19.12
C HIS A 132 12.10 -0.83 20.34
N GLN A 133 12.60 -0.56 21.57
CA GLN A 133 11.93 -0.97 22.81
C GLN A 133 10.55 -0.29 22.96
N THR A 134 10.43 0.96 22.55
CA THR A 134 9.16 1.71 22.62
C THR A 134 8.15 1.15 21.61
N LEU A 135 8.56 0.87 20.39
CA LEU A 135 7.70 0.29 19.35
C LEU A 135 7.22 -1.12 19.75
N ASN A 136 8.11 -1.98 20.24
CA ASN A 136 7.73 -3.31 20.72
C ASN A 136 6.73 -3.26 21.88
N LYS A 137 6.86 -2.28 22.79
CA LYS A 137 5.94 -2.12 23.91
C LYS A 137 4.55 -1.64 23.46
N VAL A 138 4.49 -0.86 22.38
CA VAL A 138 3.22 -0.37 21.81
C VAL A 138 2.53 -1.46 20.99
N MET A 139 3.30 -2.28 20.27
CA MET A 139 2.77 -3.29 19.36
C MET A 139 2.40 -4.60 20.07
N HIS A 140 2.97 -4.87 21.26
CA HIS A 140 2.69 -6.06 22.07
C HIS A 140 2.38 -5.66 23.53
N PRO A 141 1.24 -4.98 23.79
CA PRO A 141 0.80 -4.74 25.17
C PRO A 141 0.46 -6.10 25.82
N GLN A 142 1.14 -6.40 26.93
CA GLN A 142 0.86 -7.61 27.73
C GLN A 142 -0.50 -7.50 28.40
#